data_a94bde29f5a5e9a908cc5f8c49b84712
#
_entry.id   a94bde29f5a5e9a908cc5f8c49b84712
#
_cell.length_a   1.000
_cell.length_b   1.000
_cell.length_c   1.000
_cell.angle_alpha   90.00
_cell.angle_beta   90.00
_cell.angle_gamma   90.00
#
_symmetry.space_group_name_H-M   'P 1'
#
loop_
_entity.id
_entity.type
_entity.pdbx_description
1 polymer ?
#
loop_
_entity_poly.entity_id
_entity_poly.type
_entity_poly.pdbx_seq_one_letter_code
_entity_poly.pdbx_strand_id
1 'polypeptide(L)'
;CRYEQSAGGSRQSAFPKDDVFRPLLADPKQPQFFASWQATRARTDRTYANVGSVGFGENFGFYTRRDGCNGWQVGLLAGVFSQFNLDAPSSELINTDYIVGIPLSWRSGAWSTRVRLYHQSSHLGDEFLLGRPGFNRVNLSFEEVEAILSYDYRWARLYAGGGYLVDREPATLDRIRAQWGFELRGPTMDSPILGTMLAGLRITPVLGTDFKSFEELNWVINTNVVGGIEWSMDGSTRRLRVLLNYYHGFNPYGQFFAQKIEAVGFGLYLAL
;
A
#
# COMPACT_ATOMS: atom_id res chain seq x y z
N CYS A 1 5.91 -17.25 0.51
CA CYS A 1 5.70 -18.67 0.27
C CYS A 1 5.23 -18.87 -1.17
N ARG A 2 5.94 -19.65 -1.98
CA ARG A 2 5.42 -20.07 -3.29
C ARG A 2 4.49 -21.27 -3.05
N TYR A 3 3.33 -21.28 -3.68
CA TYR A 3 2.28 -22.31 -3.56
C TYR A 3 2.81 -23.75 -3.77
N GLU A 4 3.88 -23.91 -4.54
CA GLU A 4 4.46 -25.22 -4.93
C GLU A 4 5.39 -25.85 -3.88
N GLN A 5 5.63 -25.22 -2.72
CA GLN A 5 6.57 -25.71 -1.69
C GLN A 5 5.85 -26.07 -0.39
N SER A 6 4.86 -26.97 -0.46
CA SER A 6 4.17 -27.49 0.73
C SER A 6 4.64 -28.91 1.09
N ALA A 7 5.76 -29.02 1.77
CA ALA A 7 6.15 -30.22 2.49
C ALA A 7 6.72 -29.84 3.85
N GLY A 8 5.84 -29.58 4.82
CA GLY A 8 6.25 -29.33 6.20
C GLY A 8 5.03 -29.36 7.11
N GLY A 9 5.12 -30.08 8.23
CA GLY A 9 4.05 -30.21 9.21
C GLY A 9 3.64 -28.89 9.84
N SER A 10 2.50 -28.88 10.53
CA SER A 10 1.92 -27.69 11.18
C SER A 10 2.93 -27.03 12.12
N ARG A 11 3.23 -25.76 11.85
CA ARG A 11 4.14 -24.93 12.64
C ARG A 11 3.37 -23.74 13.22
N GLN A 12 3.60 -23.51 14.50
CA GLN A 12 3.14 -22.31 15.20
C GLN A 12 4.34 -21.41 15.47
N SER A 13 4.17 -20.11 15.30
CA SER A 13 5.23 -19.13 15.55
C SER A 13 4.66 -17.84 16.10
N ALA A 14 5.28 -17.33 17.17
CA ALA A 14 5.14 -15.93 17.57
C ALA A 14 6.09 -15.09 16.72
N PHE A 15 5.68 -13.88 16.37
CA PHE A 15 6.43 -12.90 15.58
C PHE A 15 6.98 -13.51 14.27
N PRO A 16 6.09 -13.99 13.37
CA PRO A 16 6.51 -14.57 12.10
C PRO A 16 7.20 -13.52 11.22
N LYS A 17 8.18 -13.94 10.43
CA LYS A 17 8.91 -13.07 9.49
C LYS A 17 8.15 -12.78 8.21
N ASP A 18 7.18 -13.63 7.83
CA ASP A 18 6.44 -13.53 6.58
C ASP A 18 4.95 -13.40 6.84
N ASP A 19 4.26 -12.66 5.97
CA ASP A 19 2.81 -12.54 6.00
C ASP A 19 2.11 -13.72 5.32
N VAL A 20 0.97 -14.13 5.89
CA VAL A 20 0.05 -15.11 5.28
C VAL A 20 -0.67 -14.48 4.08
N PHE A 21 -1.11 -13.23 4.23
CA PHE A 21 -1.64 -12.43 3.13
C PHE A 21 -0.55 -11.48 2.65
N ARG A 22 -0.04 -11.72 1.45
CA ARG A 22 1.02 -10.87 0.87
C ARG A 22 0.53 -9.42 0.71
N PRO A 23 1.30 -8.40 1.15
CA PRO A 23 1.00 -6.99 0.93
C PRO A 23 0.66 -6.68 -0.53
N LEU A 24 -0.29 -5.77 -0.76
CA LEU A 24 -0.70 -5.35 -2.09
C LEU A 24 0.37 -4.45 -2.71
N LEU A 25 0.80 -4.78 -3.94
CA LEU A 25 1.91 -4.10 -4.60
C LEU A 25 1.59 -2.65 -4.98
N ALA A 26 0.36 -2.41 -5.43
CA ALA A 26 -0.07 -1.13 -5.98
C ALA A 26 -1.03 -0.34 -5.07
N ASP A 27 -1.38 -0.83 -3.88
CA ASP A 27 -2.22 -0.07 -2.95
C ASP A 27 -1.45 1.14 -2.39
N PRO A 28 -1.85 2.40 -2.68
CA PRO A 28 -1.14 3.60 -2.20
C PRO A 28 -1.11 3.72 -0.68
N LYS A 29 -1.99 3.00 0.03
CA LYS A 29 -2.11 2.98 1.49
C LYS A 29 -1.72 1.63 2.11
N GLN A 30 -0.98 0.79 1.36
CA GLN A 30 -0.36 -0.38 1.95
C GLN A 30 0.77 0.06 2.89
N PRO A 31 0.71 -0.25 4.20
CA PRO A 31 1.83 0.03 5.10
C PRO A 31 3.09 -0.67 4.65
N GLN A 32 4.12 0.13 4.38
CA GLN A 32 5.46 -0.29 3.99
C GLN A 32 6.40 0.91 4.13
N PHE A 33 7.70 0.67 4.14
CA PHE A 33 8.69 1.74 4.08
C PHE A 33 8.90 2.15 2.63
N PHE A 34 8.73 3.44 2.34
CA PHE A 34 9.04 3.96 1.00
C PHE A 34 9.41 5.44 1.03
N ALA A 35 10.11 5.83 -0.02
CA ALA A 35 10.29 7.22 -0.44
C ALA A 35 10.02 7.32 -1.94
N SER A 36 9.23 8.29 -2.37
CA SER A 36 8.86 8.49 -3.78
C SER A 36 8.85 9.96 -4.15
N TRP A 37 9.07 10.19 -5.44
CA TRP A 37 8.88 11.47 -6.10
C TRP A 37 7.82 11.34 -7.19
N GLN A 38 6.93 12.33 -7.29
CA GLN A 38 5.86 12.37 -8.27
C GLN A 38 5.67 13.79 -8.81
N ALA A 39 5.61 13.92 -10.12
CA ALA A 39 5.01 15.09 -10.76
C ALA A 39 3.49 14.92 -10.69
N THR A 40 2.84 15.77 -9.89
CA THR A 40 1.41 15.69 -9.58
C THR A 40 0.70 16.95 -10.06
N ARG A 41 -0.44 16.80 -10.69
CA ARG A 41 -1.33 17.92 -11.03
C ARG A 41 -2.74 17.67 -10.52
N ALA A 42 -3.39 18.74 -10.03
CA ALA A 42 -4.83 18.73 -9.83
C ALA A 42 -5.54 18.81 -11.20
N ARG A 43 -6.67 18.14 -11.35
CA ARG A 43 -7.42 18.14 -12.63
C ARG A 43 -7.89 19.54 -13.06
N THR A 44 -8.05 20.45 -12.10
CA THR A 44 -8.43 21.85 -12.32
C THR A 44 -7.26 22.76 -12.67
N ASP A 45 -6.03 22.27 -12.51
CA ASP A 45 -4.80 23.00 -12.79
C ASP A 45 -3.97 22.24 -13.84
N ARG A 46 -3.34 22.96 -14.76
CA ARG A 46 -2.44 22.39 -15.77
C ARG A 46 -1.00 22.34 -15.30
N THR A 47 -0.68 22.94 -14.17
CA THR A 47 0.66 23.01 -13.60
C THR A 47 0.95 21.76 -12.79
N TYR A 48 2.08 21.13 -13.07
CA TYR A 48 2.59 20.01 -12.23
C TYR A 48 3.33 20.57 -11.04
N ALA A 49 3.06 20.02 -9.87
CA ALA A 49 3.84 20.22 -8.66
C ALA A 49 4.72 19.01 -8.39
N ASN A 50 5.92 19.23 -7.89
CA ASN A 50 6.82 18.17 -7.43
C ASN A 50 6.43 17.76 -6.01
N VAL A 51 5.94 16.54 -5.86
CA VAL A 51 5.50 16.00 -4.58
C VAL A 51 6.43 14.86 -4.17
N GLY A 52 7.06 15.01 -3.00
CA GLY A 52 7.73 13.93 -2.31
C GLY A 52 6.72 13.19 -1.41
N SER A 53 6.77 11.87 -1.38
CA SER A 53 5.97 11.10 -0.42
C SER A 53 6.84 10.09 0.30
N VAL A 54 6.61 9.92 1.59
CA VAL A 54 7.26 8.89 2.40
C VAL A 54 6.21 8.07 3.15
N GLY A 55 6.50 6.80 3.33
CA GLY A 55 5.72 5.90 4.16
C GLY A 55 6.63 5.17 5.15
N PHE A 56 6.14 5.05 6.38
CA PHE A 56 6.75 4.27 7.44
C PHE A 56 5.67 3.37 8.00
N GLY A 57 5.77 2.07 7.76
CA GLY A 57 4.74 1.16 8.25
C GLY A 57 5.03 -0.27 7.92
N GLU A 58 4.33 -1.16 8.62
CA GLU A 58 4.47 -2.60 8.48
C GLU A 58 3.19 -3.31 8.97
N ASN A 59 3.04 -4.55 8.54
CA ASN A 59 2.12 -5.50 9.13
C ASN A 59 2.93 -6.42 10.07
N PHE A 60 2.90 -6.13 11.36
CA PHE A 60 3.62 -6.91 12.38
C PHE A 60 2.80 -8.14 12.75
N GLY A 61 3.19 -9.32 12.28
CA GLY A 61 2.59 -10.58 12.71
C GLY A 61 2.87 -10.85 14.19
N PHE A 62 1.83 -11.07 15.00
CA PHE A 62 1.99 -11.47 16.39
C PHE A 62 2.01 -12.98 16.55
N TYR A 63 1.12 -13.63 15.83
CA TYR A 63 1.00 -15.08 15.90
C TYR A 63 0.52 -15.65 14.56
N THR A 64 1.11 -16.78 14.19
CA THR A 64 0.73 -17.54 13.01
C THR A 64 0.69 -19.04 13.28
N ARG A 65 -0.25 -19.72 12.64
CA ARG A 65 -0.28 -21.18 12.53
C ARG A 65 -0.30 -21.51 11.06
N ARG A 66 0.74 -22.22 10.61
CA ARG A 66 0.93 -22.58 9.20
C ARG A 66 1.13 -24.09 9.04
N ASP A 67 0.66 -24.60 7.90
CA ASP A 67 1.01 -25.89 7.35
C ASP A 67 1.48 -25.64 5.90
N GLY A 68 2.79 -25.65 5.71
CA GLY A 68 3.41 -25.13 4.50
C GLY A 68 3.07 -23.64 4.28
N CYS A 69 2.42 -23.32 3.17
CA CYS A 69 1.94 -21.97 2.85
C CYS A 69 0.53 -21.66 3.37
N ASN A 70 -0.22 -22.69 3.77
CA ASN A 70 -1.57 -22.53 4.31
C ASN A 70 -1.52 -22.10 5.77
N GLY A 71 -2.61 -21.49 6.25
CA GLY A 71 -2.73 -21.14 7.65
C GLY A 71 -3.37 -19.80 7.87
N TRP A 72 -3.22 -19.29 9.07
CA TRP A 72 -3.75 -18.00 9.48
C TRP A 72 -2.73 -17.22 10.32
N GLN A 73 -2.93 -15.93 10.38
CA GLN A 73 -2.07 -14.98 11.09
C GLN A 73 -2.91 -13.84 11.63
N VAL A 74 -2.62 -13.42 12.86
CA VAL A 74 -3.11 -12.18 13.45
C VAL A 74 -1.91 -11.29 13.77
N GLY A 75 -2.09 -9.97 13.67
CA GLY A 75 -1.02 -9.01 13.89
C GLY A 75 -1.50 -7.62 14.24
N LEU A 76 -0.60 -6.68 14.16
CA LEU A 76 -0.81 -5.25 14.23
C LEU A 76 -0.38 -4.64 12.89
N LEU A 77 -1.25 -3.88 12.28
CA LEU A 77 -0.94 -3.03 11.13
C LEU A 77 -0.74 -1.62 11.63
N ALA A 78 0.36 -0.98 11.28
CA ALA A 78 0.61 0.42 11.58
C ALA A 78 1.31 1.10 10.42
N GLY A 79 0.97 2.36 10.14
CA GLY A 79 1.62 3.13 9.09
C GLY A 79 1.39 4.62 9.19
N VAL A 80 2.38 5.37 8.72
CA VAL A 80 2.37 6.82 8.56
C VAL A 80 2.69 7.11 7.10
N PHE A 81 1.91 7.99 6.47
CA PHE A 81 2.08 8.37 5.07
C PHE A 81 2.09 9.88 4.98
N SER A 82 3.22 10.45 4.59
CA SER A 82 3.39 11.90 4.51
C SER A 82 3.68 12.37 3.10
N GLN A 83 3.15 13.54 2.74
CA GLN A 83 3.43 14.23 1.48
C GLN A 83 4.11 15.57 1.74
N PHE A 84 5.05 15.92 0.87
CA PHE A 84 5.83 17.14 0.90
C PHE A 84 5.75 17.87 -0.43
N ASN A 85 5.59 19.18 -0.39
CA ASN A 85 5.72 20.06 -1.54
C ASN A 85 7.22 20.38 -1.74
N LEU A 86 7.83 19.73 -2.72
CA LEU A 86 9.27 19.92 -3.00
C LEU A 86 9.57 21.23 -3.75
N ASP A 87 8.55 21.90 -4.27
CA ASP A 87 8.70 23.21 -4.91
C ASP A 87 8.71 24.37 -3.89
N ALA A 88 8.32 24.09 -2.64
CA ALA A 88 8.41 25.07 -1.56
C ALA A 88 9.86 25.18 -1.02
N PRO A 89 10.30 26.36 -0.57
CA PRO A 89 11.67 26.59 -0.10
C PRO A 89 12.14 25.64 1.02
N SER A 90 11.21 25.19 1.90
CA SER A 90 11.47 24.29 3.04
C SER A 90 11.07 22.85 2.78
N SER A 91 10.64 22.49 1.54
CA SER A 91 9.97 21.21 1.26
C SER A 91 8.82 20.98 2.25
N GLU A 92 7.88 21.91 2.29
CA GLU A 92 6.80 21.96 3.30
C GLU A 92 6.02 20.64 3.40
N LEU A 93 5.73 20.20 4.62
CA LEU A 93 4.82 19.11 4.86
C LEU A 93 3.39 19.50 4.48
N ILE A 94 2.78 18.77 3.52
CA ILE A 94 1.42 19.02 3.06
C ILE A 94 0.43 18.30 3.97
N ASN A 95 0.59 16.98 4.09
CA ASN A 95 -0.36 16.09 4.77
C ASN A 95 0.34 14.88 5.36
N THR A 96 -0.20 14.38 6.47
CA THR A 96 0.19 13.11 7.05
C THR A 96 -1.05 12.32 7.43
N ASP A 97 -1.13 11.06 6.96
CA ASP A 97 -2.14 10.10 7.36
C ASP A 97 -1.53 9.06 8.29
N TYR A 98 -2.24 8.75 9.35
CA TYR A 98 -1.88 7.70 10.33
C TYR A 98 -2.87 6.56 10.19
N ILE A 99 -2.38 5.33 10.15
CA ILE A 99 -3.18 4.11 10.10
C ILE A 99 -2.70 3.18 11.21
N VAL A 100 -3.66 2.62 11.97
CA VAL A 100 -3.39 1.57 12.94
C VAL A 100 -4.55 0.60 12.97
N GLY A 101 -4.29 -0.72 13.03
CA GLY A 101 -5.37 -1.70 13.02
C GLY A 101 -4.91 -3.12 13.29
N ILE A 102 -5.88 -4.02 13.35
CA ILE A 102 -5.69 -5.45 13.63
C ILE A 102 -6.08 -6.23 12.37
N PRO A 103 -5.12 -6.76 11.61
CA PRO A 103 -5.37 -7.67 10.51
C PRO A 103 -5.47 -9.11 10.98
N LEU A 104 -6.44 -9.84 10.44
CA LEU A 104 -6.54 -11.29 10.45
C LEU A 104 -6.40 -11.78 9.02
N SER A 105 -5.41 -12.60 8.77
CA SER A 105 -5.11 -13.15 7.45
C SER A 105 -5.27 -14.65 7.44
N TRP A 106 -5.74 -15.20 6.32
CA TRP A 106 -5.88 -16.63 6.13
C TRP A 106 -5.48 -17.03 4.70
N ARG A 107 -4.93 -18.23 4.53
CA ARG A 107 -4.56 -18.80 3.24
C ARG A 107 -4.89 -20.28 3.17
N SER A 108 -5.45 -20.72 2.04
CA SER A 108 -5.61 -22.11 1.66
C SER A 108 -5.33 -22.27 0.17
N GLY A 109 -4.27 -22.97 -0.15
CA GLY A 109 -3.81 -23.12 -1.52
C GLY A 109 -3.55 -21.80 -2.21
N ALA A 110 -4.17 -21.61 -3.36
CA ALA A 110 -4.07 -20.38 -4.14
C ALA A 110 -4.88 -19.20 -3.56
N TRP A 111 -5.83 -19.47 -2.68
CA TRP A 111 -6.68 -18.44 -2.07
C TRP A 111 -6.05 -17.87 -0.81
N SER A 112 -6.12 -16.55 -0.65
CA SER A 112 -5.81 -15.89 0.62
C SER A 112 -6.79 -14.74 0.86
N THR A 113 -7.07 -14.47 2.13
CA THR A 113 -7.93 -13.36 2.54
C THR A 113 -7.29 -12.59 3.68
N ARG A 114 -7.59 -11.30 3.75
CA ARG A 114 -7.29 -10.42 4.88
C ARG A 114 -8.59 -9.73 5.28
N VAL A 115 -8.92 -9.79 6.55
CA VAL A 115 -9.93 -8.94 7.19
C VAL A 115 -9.20 -8.07 8.19
N ARG A 116 -9.45 -6.77 8.17
CA ARG A 116 -8.85 -5.85 9.15
C ARG A 116 -9.87 -4.86 9.68
N LEU A 117 -9.77 -4.57 10.97
CA LEU A 117 -10.37 -3.39 11.57
C LEU A 117 -9.24 -2.40 11.79
N TYR A 118 -9.38 -1.20 11.25
CA TYR A 118 -8.35 -0.18 11.38
C TYR A 118 -8.93 1.22 11.55
N HIS A 119 -8.18 2.05 12.25
CA HIS A 119 -8.38 3.49 12.35
C HIS A 119 -7.48 4.20 11.35
N GLN A 120 -8.01 5.23 10.69
CA GLN A 120 -7.22 6.19 9.93
C GLN A 120 -7.58 7.60 10.35
N SER A 121 -6.55 8.44 10.55
CA SER A 121 -6.72 9.89 10.75
C SER A 121 -5.79 10.65 9.81
N SER A 122 -6.15 11.90 9.48
CA SER A 122 -5.45 12.73 8.53
C SER A 122 -5.22 14.13 9.06
N HIS A 123 -3.98 14.63 8.93
CA HIS A 123 -3.55 15.92 9.44
C HIS A 123 -2.78 16.72 8.38
N LEU A 124 -3.00 18.03 8.35
CA LEU A 124 -2.22 18.96 7.53
C LEU A 124 -0.94 19.39 8.24
N GLY A 125 0.09 19.71 7.48
CA GLY A 125 1.29 20.34 7.99
C GLY A 125 1.04 21.80 8.42
N ASP A 126 1.73 22.25 9.45
CA ASP A 126 1.56 23.60 9.99
C ASP A 126 1.99 24.67 8.97
N GLU A 127 3.11 24.47 8.27
CA GLU A 127 3.58 25.39 7.23
C GLU A 127 2.58 25.50 6.07
N PHE A 128 1.98 24.37 5.67
CA PHE A 128 0.94 24.35 4.65
C PHE A 128 -0.26 25.20 5.05
N LEU A 129 -0.73 25.07 6.31
CA LEU A 129 -1.85 25.84 6.83
C LEU A 129 -1.52 27.34 6.98
N LEU A 130 -0.35 27.69 7.52
CA LEU A 130 0.08 29.06 7.71
C LEU A 130 0.27 29.78 6.38
N GLY A 131 0.74 29.09 5.35
CA GLY A 131 0.91 29.64 4.01
C GLY A 131 -0.40 29.82 3.21
N ARG A 132 -1.53 29.27 3.73
CA ARG A 132 -2.84 29.28 3.02
C ARG A 132 -3.99 29.65 3.97
N PRO A 133 -4.07 30.93 4.42
CA PRO A 133 -5.04 31.40 5.40
C PRO A 133 -6.47 31.33 4.86
N GLY A 134 -7.04 30.45 4.45
CA GLY A 134 -8.40 30.25 3.88
C GLY A 134 -8.63 28.80 3.49
N PHE A 135 -7.63 27.97 3.69
CA PHE A 135 -7.78 26.53 3.43
C PHE A 135 -8.73 25.89 4.45
N ASN A 136 -9.79 25.29 3.92
CA ASN A 136 -10.79 24.65 4.77
C ASN A 136 -10.31 23.23 5.15
N ARG A 137 -9.81 23.08 6.38
CA ARG A 137 -9.39 21.79 6.93
C ARG A 137 -10.61 20.91 7.17
N VAL A 138 -10.56 19.67 6.71
CA VAL A 138 -11.51 18.63 7.08
C VAL A 138 -10.95 17.84 8.27
N ASN A 139 -11.75 17.65 9.31
CA ASN A 139 -11.40 16.71 10.38
C ASN A 139 -11.71 15.29 9.88
N LEU A 140 -10.76 14.67 9.18
CA LEU A 140 -10.96 13.35 8.60
C LEU A 140 -10.39 12.27 9.50
N SER A 141 -11.28 11.43 10.01
CA SER A 141 -10.95 10.27 10.84
C SER A 141 -12.02 9.20 10.67
N PHE A 142 -11.65 7.94 10.65
CA PHE A 142 -12.64 6.86 10.56
C PHE A 142 -12.08 5.52 11.04
N GLU A 143 -13.00 4.64 11.45
CA GLU A 143 -12.77 3.23 11.67
C GLU A 143 -13.41 2.42 10.53
N GLU A 144 -12.60 1.56 9.90
CA GLU A 144 -13.04 0.72 8.78
C GLU A 144 -12.85 -0.75 9.05
N VAL A 145 -13.88 -1.55 8.75
CA VAL A 145 -13.76 -2.99 8.56
C VAL A 145 -13.58 -3.24 7.07
N GLU A 146 -12.42 -3.76 6.68
CA GLU A 146 -12.09 -4.12 5.29
C GLU A 146 -11.91 -5.62 5.16
N ALA A 147 -12.38 -6.20 4.06
CA ALA A 147 -12.11 -7.58 3.66
C ALA A 147 -11.62 -7.63 2.21
N ILE A 148 -10.47 -8.28 1.98
CA ILE A 148 -9.89 -8.52 0.65
C ILE A 148 -9.68 -10.01 0.47
N LEU A 149 -10.22 -10.55 -0.62
CA LEU A 149 -9.95 -11.92 -1.10
C LEU A 149 -8.97 -11.83 -2.26
N SER A 150 -7.99 -12.74 -2.31
CA SER A 150 -7.07 -12.84 -3.44
C SER A 150 -6.86 -14.28 -3.90
N TYR A 151 -6.54 -14.42 -5.19
CA TYR A 151 -6.26 -15.67 -5.85
C TYR A 151 -4.93 -15.59 -6.60
N ASP A 152 -4.00 -16.46 -6.24
CA ASP A 152 -2.68 -16.60 -6.89
C ASP A 152 -2.75 -17.66 -8.01
N TYR A 153 -2.36 -17.29 -9.23
CA TYR A 153 -2.25 -18.20 -10.35
C TYR A 153 -0.91 -18.03 -11.05
N ARG A 154 -0.01 -18.99 -10.87
CA ARG A 154 1.35 -18.96 -11.43
C ARG A 154 2.08 -17.65 -11.06
N TRP A 155 2.25 -16.77 -12.04
CA TRP A 155 2.93 -15.47 -11.95
C TRP A 155 1.95 -14.29 -11.74
N ALA A 156 0.67 -14.56 -11.71
CA ALA A 156 -0.38 -13.56 -11.53
C ALA A 156 -1.09 -13.70 -10.20
N ARG A 157 -1.57 -12.61 -9.65
CA ARG A 157 -2.48 -12.53 -8.50
C ARG A 157 -3.62 -11.60 -8.85
N LEU A 158 -4.84 -12.03 -8.59
CA LEU A 158 -6.04 -11.20 -8.66
C LEU A 158 -6.54 -10.98 -7.23
N TYR A 159 -7.12 -9.82 -6.97
CA TYR A 159 -7.77 -9.57 -5.70
C TYR A 159 -8.97 -8.65 -5.85
N ALA A 160 -9.94 -8.82 -4.95
CA ALA A 160 -11.11 -7.95 -4.83
C ALA A 160 -11.63 -7.97 -3.41
N GLY A 161 -12.29 -6.90 -3.03
CA GLY A 161 -12.92 -6.77 -1.72
C GLY A 161 -13.53 -5.39 -1.53
N GLY A 162 -13.71 -5.03 -0.27
CA GLY A 162 -14.27 -3.73 0.08
C GLY A 162 -14.22 -3.48 1.57
N GLY A 163 -14.68 -2.31 1.95
CA GLY A 163 -14.71 -1.83 3.31
C GLY A 163 -16.00 -1.13 3.67
N TYR A 164 -16.25 -1.08 4.97
CA TYR A 164 -17.37 -0.38 5.56
C TYR A 164 -16.89 0.49 6.71
N LEU A 165 -17.19 1.79 6.67
CA LEU A 165 -16.87 2.73 7.74
C LEU A 165 -17.82 2.51 8.91
N VAL A 166 -17.31 1.95 10.00
CA VAL A 166 -18.06 1.69 11.24
C VAL A 166 -18.33 3.01 11.96
N ASP A 167 -17.27 3.80 12.11
CA ASP A 167 -17.33 5.16 12.63
C ASP A 167 -16.58 6.12 11.70
N ARG A 168 -16.96 7.40 11.67
CA ARG A 168 -16.43 8.36 10.73
C ARG A 168 -16.64 9.82 11.13
N GLU A 169 -15.65 10.62 10.87
CA GLU A 169 -15.69 12.07 10.98
C GLU A 169 -15.14 12.66 9.65
N PRO A 170 -15.91 13.52 8.96
CA PRO A 170 -17.25 14.00 9.30
C PRO A 170 -18.31 12.90 9.17
N ALA A 171 -19.36 12.97 9.99
CA ALA A 171 -20.44 11.97 10.02
C ALA A 171 -21.23 11.87 8.69
N THR A 172 -21.06 12.82 7.80
CA THR A 172 -21.67 12.87 6.46
C THR A 172 -20.97 11.98 5.42
N LEU A 173 -19.76 11.48 5.68
CA LEU A 173 -19.08 10.59 4.75
C LEU A 173 -19.90 9.35 4.46
N ASP A 174 -19.98 8.92 3.20
CA ASP A 174 -20.56 7.64 2.84
C ASP A 174 -19.70 6.47 3.33
N ARG A 175 -20.30 5.30 3.51
CA ARG A 175 -19.68 4.21 4.26
C ARG A 175 -19.02 3.14 3.42
N ILE A 176 -19.43 2.98 2.16
CA ILE A 176 -19.07 1.80 1.38
C ILE A 176 -17.88 2.10 0.50
N ARG A 177 -16.93 1.17 0.48
CA ARG A 177 -15.72 1.20 -0.35
C ARG A 177 -15.54 -0.11 -1.06
N ALA A 178 -15.03 -0.06 -2.29
CA ALA A 178 -14.63 -1.21 -3.08
C ALA A 178 -13.17 -1.10 -3.49
N GLN A 179 -12.48 -2.23 -3.54
CA GLN A 179 -11.08 -2.32 -3.98
C GLN A 179 -10.89 -3.60 -4.78
N TRP A 180 -10.16 -3.52 -5.90
CA TRP A 180 -9.76 -4.67 -6.69
C TRP A 180 -8.48 -4.38 -7.47
N GLY A 181 -7.84 -5.41 -7.97
CA GLY A 181 -6.62 -5.23 -8.75
C GLY A 181 -5.99 -6.53 -9.17
N PHE A 182 -4.85 -6.39 -9.83
CA PHE A 182 -4.03 -7.53 -10.18
C PHE A 182 -2.54 -7.22 -10.03
N GLU A 183 -1.77 -8.27 -9.82
CA GLU A 183 -0.31 -8.21 -9.74
C GLU A 183 0.30 -9.27 -10.65
N LEU A 184 1.37 -8.91 -11.33
CA LEU A 184 2.18 -9.82 -12.14
C LEU A 184 3.59 -9.83 -11.58
N ARG A 185 4.18 -11.04 -11.48
CA ARG A 185 5.56 -11.25 -11.07
C ARG A 185 6.25 -12.12 -12.11
N GLY A 186 7.20 -11.56 -12.82
CA GLY A 186 7.98 -12.28 -13.82
C GLY A 186 8.91 -13.33 -13.21
N PRO A 187 9.68 -14.01 -14.04
CA PRO A 187 10.68 -14.97 -13.57
C PRO A 187 11.73 -14.26 -12.70
N THR A 188 12.10 -14.92 -11.59
CA THR A 188 13.21 -14.47 -10.75
C THR A 188 14.51 -14.97 -11.39
N MET A 189 15.45 -14.06 -11.60
CA MET A 189 16.75 -14.34 -12.21
C MET A 189 17.87 -13.72 -11.38
N ASP A 190 19.08 -14.19 -11.57
CA ASP A 190 20.26 -13.59 -10.93
C ASP A 190 20.44 -12.14 -11.41
N SER A 191 20.85 -11.25 -10.52
CA SER A 191 21.07 -9.86 -10.87
C SER A 191 22.26 -9.72 -11.82
N PRO A 192 22.11 -9.23 -13.06
CA PRO A 192 23.20 -9.20 -14.04
C PRO A 192 24.32 -8.19 -13.71
N ILE A 193 23.99 -7.15 -12.95
CA ILE A 193 24.94 -6.04 -12.65
C ILE A 193 25.51 -6.20 -11.25
N LEU A 194 24.66 -6.38 -10.25
CA LEU A 194 25.07 -6.44 -8.84
C LEU A 194 25.32 -7.87 -8.35
N GLY A 195 24.85 -8.89 -9.06
CA GLY A 195 25.05 -10.29 -8.69
C GLY A 195 26.49 -10.76 -8.73
N THR A 196 27.36 -10.08 -9.51
CA THR A 196 28.82 -10.30 -9.50
C THR A 196 29.47 -9.77 -8.23
N MET A 197 28.89 -8.76 -7.57
CA MET A 197 29.38 -8.17 -6.32
C MET A 197 28.70 -8.75 -5.10
N LEU A 198 27.42 -9.14 -5.22
CA LEU A 198 26.58 -9.63 -4.14
C LEU A 198 26.00 -10.99 -4.54
N ALA A 199 26.71 -12.06 -4.20
CA ALA A 199 26.27 -13.43 -4.47
C ALA A 199 24.88 -13.68 -3.85
N GLY A 200 23.96 -14.29 -4.63
CA GLY A 200 22.59 -14.56 -4.19
C GLY A 200 21.62 -13.39 -4.32
N LEU A 201 22.03 -12.26 -4.91
CA LEU A 201 21.12 -11.16 -5.23
C LEU A 201 20.31 -11.51 -6.49
N ARG A 202 19.00 -11.50 -6.35
CA ARG A 202 18.04 -11.84 -7.41
C ARG A 202 17.17 -10.66 -7.76
N ILE A 203 16.71 -10.62 -9.00
CA ILE A 203 15.78 -9.63 -9.52
C ILE A 203 14.51 -10.31 -10.02
N THR A 204 13.38 -9.66 -9.79
CA THR A 204 12.06 -10.09 -10.26
C THR A 204 11.35 -8.88 -10.86
N PRO A 205 11.01 -8.87 -12.16
CA PRO A 205 10.14 -7.85 -12.72
C PRO A 205 8.76 -7.94 -12.11
N VAL A 206 8.16 -6.79 -11.76
CA VAL A 206 6.84 -6.72 -11.14
C VAL A 206 5.99 -5.65 -11.80
N LEU A 207 4.69 -5.92 -11.88
CA LEU A 207 3.66 -4.99 -12.31
C LEU A 207 2.45 -5.17 -11.38
N GLY A 208 1.82 -4.08 -10.98
CA GLY A 208 0.61 -4.11 -10.17
C GLY A 208 -0.35 -3.02 -10.55
N THR A 209 -1.63 -3.30 -10.41
CA THR A 209 -2.70 -2.30 -10.47
C THR A 209 -3.54 -2.39 -9.22
N ASP A 210 -4.00 -1.25 -8.74
CA ASP A 210 -4.99 -1.13 -7.68
C ASP A 210 -6.07 -0.17 -8.11
N PHE A 211 -7.31 -0.60 -7.97
CA PHE A 211 -8.49 0.19 -8.26
C PHE A 211 -9.28 0.35 -6.97
N LYS A 212 -9.60 1.60 -6.62
CA LYS A 212 -10.47 1.91 -5.48
C LYS A 212 -11.65 2.74 -5.95
N SER A 213 -12.81 2.45 -5.39
CA SER A 213 -14.04 3.19 -5.66
C SER A 213 -14.78 3.40 -4.35
N PHE A 214 -15.27 4.62 -4.14
CA PHE A 214 -15.89 5.05 -2.90
C PHE A 214 -17.29 5.59 -3.17
N GLU A 215 -18.27 5.19 -2.36
CA GLU A 215 -19.63 5.71 -2.42
C GLU A 215 -19.63 7.25 -2.33
N GLU A 216 -18.88 7.82 -1.38
CA GLU A 216 -18.66 9.28 -1.17
C GLU A 216 -18.23 10.03 -2.45
N LEU A 217 -17.56 9.35 -3.35
CA LEU A 217 -17.02 9.91 -4.59
C LEU A 217 -17.79 9.46 -5.84
N ASN A 218 -19.07 9.11 -5.65
CA ASN A 218 -19.97 8.64 -6.72
C ASN A 218 -19.39 7.46 -7.51
N TRP A 219 -18.73 6.55 -6.83
CA TRP A 219 -18.15 5.33 -7.41
C TRP A 219 -17.14 5.57 -8.55
N VAL A 220 -16.54 6.75 -8.61
CA VAL A 220 -15.45 7.02 -9.56
C VAL A 220 -14.28 6.09 -9.25
N ILE A 221 -13.76 5.45 -10.29
CA ILE A 221 -12.62 4.53 -10.16
C ILE A 221 -11.32 5.34 -10.04
N ASN A 222 -10.64 5.16 -8.92
CA ASN A 222 -9.29 5.65 -8.69
C ASN A 222 -8.33 4.55 -9.08
N THR A 223 -7.37 4.85 -9.94
CA THR A 223 -6.45 3.88 -10.55
C THR A 223 -5.04 4.18 -10.12
N ASN A 224 -4.35 3.18 -9.58
CA ASN A 224 -2.92 3.19 -9.37
C ASN A 224 -2.25 2.07 -10.14
N VAL A 225 -1.21 2.38 -10.89
CA VAL A 225 -0.41 1.42 -11.65
C VAL A 225 1.04 1.57 -11.23
N VAL A 226 1.68 0.46 -10.87
CA VAL A 226 3.10 0.43 -10.55
C VAL A 226 3.80 -0.64 -11.36
N GLY A 227 5.01 -0.37 -11.80
CA GLY A 227 5.82 -1.35 -12.52
C GLY A 227 7.30 -1.11 -12.30
N GLY A 228 8.08 -2.19 -12.20
CA GLY A 228 9.51 -2.07 -11.98
C GLY A 228 10.18 -3.37 -11.57
N ILE A 229 11.16 -3.26 -10.70
CA ILE A 229 12.03 -4.36 -10.32
C ILE A 229 12.02 -4.53 -8.80
N GLU A 230 11.88 -5.77 -8.36
CA GLU A 230 12.06 -6.20 -6.98
C GLU A 230 13.39 -6.93 -6.84
N TRP A 231 14.24 -6.49 -5.92
CA TRP A 231 15.45 -7.18 -5.49
C TRP A 231 15.17 -8.00 -4.24
N SER A 232 15.69 -9.22 -4.24
CA SER A 232 15.67 -10.12 -3.09
C SER A 232 17.02 -10.79 -2.95
N MET A 233 17.37 -11.21 -1.75
CA MET A 233 18.59 -11.97 -1.47
C MET A 233 18.22 -13.35 -0.92
N ASP A 234 18.96 -14.37 -1.36
CA ASP A 234 18.74 -15.73 -0.88
C ASP A 234 18.83 -15.79 0.66
N GLY A 235 17.83 -16.39 1.30
CA GLY A 235 17.73 -16.50 2.75
C GLY A 235 17.18 -15.25 3.46
N SER A 236 16.90 -14.16 2.75
CA SER A 236 16.27 -12.95 3.31
C SER A 236 14.78 -12.89 2.97
N THR A 237 13.96 -12.41 3.92
CA THR A 237 12.56 -12.04 3.66
C THR A 237 12.43 -10.62 3.16
N ARG A 238 13.44 -9.78 3.38
CA ARG A 238 13.47 -8.37 2.96
C ARG A 238 13.58 -8.24 1.46
N ARG A 239 12.84 -7.29 0.92
CA ARG A 239 12.80 -7.00 -0.51
C ARG A 239 12.87 -5.51 -0.75
N LEU A 240 13.72 -5.12 -1.69
CA LEU A 240 13.84 -3.74 -2.15
C LEU A 240 13.18 -3.63 -3.52
N ARG A 241 12.36 -2.60 -3.75
CA ARG A 241 11.70 -2.36 -5.04
C ARG A 241 12.02 -0.95 -5.52
N VAL A 242 12.29 -0.82 -6.80
CA VAL A 242 12.24 0.44 -7.53
C VAL A 242 11.06 0.35 -8.49
N LEU A 243 10.08 1.22 -8.30
CA LEU A 243 8.83 1.19 -9.06
C LEU A 243 8.60 2.55 -9.72
N LEU A 244 8.23 2.53 -10.98
CA LEU A 244 7.51 3.61 -11.63
C LEU A 244 6.06 3.58 -11.18
N ASN A 245 5.43 4.74 -11.04
CA ASN A 245 4.07 4.88 -10.58
C ASN A 245 3.28 5.81 -11.50
N TYR A 246 2.06 5.43 -11.82
CA TYR A 246 1.04 6.28 -12.43
C TYR A 246 -0.23 6.21 -11.59
N TYR A 247 -0.73 7.38 -11.18
CA TYR A 247 -1.97 7.50 -10.44
C TYR A 247 -2.96 8.42 -11.16
N HIS A 248 -4.22 8.02 -11.22
CA HIS A 248 -5.31 8.83 -11.74
C HIS A 248 -6.57 8.63 -10.90
N GLY A 249 -7.14 9.71 -10.38
CA GLY A 249 -8.37 9.64 -9.58
C GLY A 249 -8.37 10.66 -8.46
N PHE A 250 -9.19 10.41 -7.44
CA PHE A 250 -9.20 11.22 -6.23
C PHE A 250 -7.96 10.96 -5.38
N ASN A 251 -7.42 12.03 -4.79
CA ASN A 251 -6.19 11.97 -4.02
C ASN A 251 -6.30 10.92 -2.88
N PRO A 252 -5.37 9.97 -2.77
CA PRO A 252 -5.41 8.95 -1.73
C PRO A 252 -5.05 9.49 -0.33
N TYR A 253 -4.60 10.75 -0.22
CA TYR A 253 -4.28 11.38 1.06
C TYR A 253 -5.50 12.11 1.63
N GLY A 254 -5.81 11.82 2.89
CA GLY A 254 -7.12 12.07 3.47
C GLY A 254 -7.60 13.51 3.44
N GLN A 255 -6.75 14.50 3.73
CA GLN A 255 -7.19 15.92 3.68
C GLN A 255 -7.59 16.39 2.27
N PHE A 256 -7.17 15.67 1.25
CA PHE A 256 -7.42 15.99 -0.16
C PHE A 256 -8.30 14.96 -0.86
N PHE A 257 -9.02 14.13 -0.12
CA PHE A 257 -9.80 12.99 -0.65
C PHE A 257 -10.81 13.38 -1.74
N ALA A 258 -11.32 14.62 -1.71
CA ALA A 258 -12.26 15.14 -2.72
C ALA A 258 -11.57 15.78 -3.94
N GLN A 259 -10.24 15.88 -3.96
CA GLN A 259 -9.48 16.48 -5.06
C GLN A 259 -9.05 15.42 -6.08
N LYS A 260 -9.44 15.59 -7.35
CA LYS A 260 -8.95 14.74 -8.44
C LYS A 260 -7.55 15.16 -8.86
N ILE A 261 -6.67 14.16 -8.93
CA ILE A 261 -5.27 14.33 -9.33
C ILE A 261 -4.88 13.34 -10.43
N GLU A 262 -3.83 13.70 -11.13
CA GLU A 262 -3.03 12.80 -11.96
C GLU A 262 -1.57 12.93 -11.54
N ALA A 263 -0.90 11.82 -11.33
CA ALA A 263 0.49 11.81 -10.90
C ALA A 263 1.30 10.74 -11.63
N VAL A 264 2.52 11.07 -11.98
CA VAL A 264 3.52 10.14 -12.52
C VAL A 264 4.82 10.32 -11.77
N GLY A 265 5.47 9.21 -11.44
CA GLY A 265 6.70 9.30 -10.67
C GLY A 265 7.38 7.95 -10.49
N PHE A 266 8.28 7.90 -9.53
CA PHE A 266 8.99 6.69 -9.14
C PHE A 266 9.25 6.69 -7.64
N GLY A 267 9.51 5.50 -7.10
CA GLY A 267 9.82 5.36 -5.68
C GLY A 267 10.66 4.13 -5.37
N LEU A 268 11.28 4.20 -4.21
CA LEU A 268 12.03 3.14 -3.58
C LEU A 268 11.18 2.59 -2.42
N TYR A 269 10.98 1.28 -2.40
CA TYR A 269 10.12 0.61 -1.42
C TYR A 269 10.88 -0.53 -0.76
N LEU A 270 10.81 -0.61 0.56
CA LEU A 270 11.39 -1.69 1.35
C LEU A 270 10.25 -2.48 2.02
N ALA A 271 10.15 -3.77 1.71
CA ALA A 271 9.32 -4.73 2.43
C ALA A 271 10.22 -5.54 3.37
N LEU A 272 9.84 -5.61 4.63
CA LEU A 272 10.59 -6.30 5.70
C LEU A 272 10.14 -7.75 5.85
#